data_4e9dc835c093dbcd6c74d14ef9286cf8
#
_entry.id   4e9dc835c093dbcd6c74d14ef9286cf8
#
_cell.length_a   1.000
_cell.length_b   1.000
_cell.length_c   1.000
_cell.angle_alpha   90.00
_cell.angle_beta   90.00
_cell.angle_gamma   90.00
#
_symmetry.space_group_name_H-M   'P 1'
#
loop_
_entity.id
_entity.type
_entity.pdbx_description
1 polymer ?
#
loop_
_entity_poly.entity_id
_entity_poly.type
_entity_poly.pdbx_seq_one_letter_code
_entity_poly.pdbx_strand_id
1 'polypeptide(L)'
;MTESVNVSSAVAMIHDLLEAVGIPIHHHPPTPETLLLSLFVIFVTAVAAHRWKQRDADLDLQRVKAQLANLQQQQQLGSSEPKQVRIFMDGAFDMMHFGHMNAFRLGRELGTHLIVGINSDESITECKGPPLMNNQQRLTMVESCKFVDQVVRECPYIMNKDYLEYIIREFKIDYVIHGDDPCIVDGKDVYATAKAAGKYKSIPRTEGISTTDIVGRVLSMSQNNQSTDNGSNGTPPLLLGQTSRFLTTSHLLTKFSTGNEAPKLGMKVVYIDGDFDMFHCGHVAMLQAAKKVSENTVRKSRFLTCCSSTTLTRRVTIER
;
A
#
# COMPACT_ATOMS: atom_id res chain seq x y z
N MET A 1 43.71 8.51 -45.12
CA MET A 1 43.09 7.35 -45.78
C MET A 1 41.63 7.69 -45.93
N THR A 2 41.24 8.12 -47.13
CA THR A 2 39.84 8.44 -47.49
C THR A 2 39.20 7.15 -47.95
N GLU A 3 38.32 6.58 -47.17
CA GLU A 3 37.48 5.44 -47.61
C GLU A 3 36.57 5.93 -48.73
N SER A 4 36.85 5.41 -49.92
CA SER A 4 35.98 5.55 -51.08
C SER A 4 34.65 4.80 -50.76
N VAL A 5 33.60 5.53 -50.40
CA VAL A 5 32.26 4.95 -50.30
C VAL A 5 31.91 4.30 -51.63
N ASN A 6 31.75 2.99 -51.63
CA ASN A 6 31.41 2.22 -52.83
C ASN A 6 29.99 2.61 -53.27
N VAL A 7 29.89 3.40 -54.33
CA VAL A 7 28.62 3.91 -54.88
C VAL A 7 27.62 2.77 -55.17
N SER A 8 28.09 1.57 -55.47
CA SER A 8 27.25 0.39 -55.65
C SER A 8 26.54 -0.07 -54.36
N SER A 9 27.20 0.06 -53.19
CA SER A 9 26.61 -0.28 -51.88
C SER A 9 25.56 0.74 -51.44
N ALA A 10 25.77 2.00 -51.77
CA ALA A 10 24.80 3.04 -51.47
C ALA A 10 23.54 2.93 -52.34
N VAL A 11 23.69 2.56 -53.60
CA VAL A 11 22.57 2.31 -54.51
C VAL A 11 21.76 1.08 -54.07
N ALA A 12 22.39 0.00 -53.60
CA ALA A 12 21.69 -1.17 -53.07
C ALA A 12 20.89 -0.82 -51.81
N MET A 13 21.45 -0.07 -50.87
CA MET A 13 20.71 0.39 -49.67
C MET A 13 19.50 1.25 -49.99
N ILE A 14 19.63 2.14 -51.02
CA ILE A 14 18.51 2.99 -51.46
C ILE A 14 17.42 2.14 -52.13
N HIS A 15 17.81 1.13 -52.84
CA HIS A 15 16.89 0.16 -53.49
C HIS A 15 16.06 -0.57 -52.41
N ASP A 16 16.72 -1.15 -51.43
CA ASP A 16 16.05 -1.88 -50.30
C ASP A 16 15.11 -0.95 -49.52
N LEU A 17 15.47 0.31 -49.35
CA LEU A 17 14.66 1.29 -48.62
C LEU A 17 13.40 1.70 -49.40
N LEU A 18 13.49 1.83 -50.73
CA LEU A 18 12.36 2.16 -51.60
C LEU A 18 11.40 0.98 -51.72
N GLU A 19 11.93 -0.24 -51.78
CA GLU A 19 11.12 -1.48 -51.77
C GLU A 19 10.37 -1.67 -50.46
N ALA A 20 11.00 -1.36 -49.30
CA ALA A 20 10.38 -1.39 -47.97
C ALA A 20 9.24 -0.37 -47.81
N VAL A 21 9.25 0.73 -48.55
CA VAL A 21 8.19 1.75 -48.55
C VAL A 21 7.11 1.47 -49.61
N GLY A 22 7.24 0.36 -50.38
CA GLY A 22 6.22 -0.08 -51.38
C GLY A 22 6.20 0.77 -52.67
N ILE A 23 7.30 1.44 -53.00
CA ILE A 23 7.44 2.18 -54.24
C ILE A 23 7.92 1.21 -55.33
N PRO A 24 7.11 0.91 -56.37
CA PRO A 24 7.50 -0.04 -57.42
C PRO A 24 8.68 0.52 -58.21
N ILE A 25 9.81 -0.19 -58.19
CA ILE A 25 11.02 0.17 -58.91
C ILE A 25 10.93 -0.48 -60.31
N HIS A 26 10.67 0.33 -61.31
CA HIS A 26 10.79 -0.13 -62.71
C HIS A 26 12.27 -0.37 -63.03
N HIS A 27 12.56 -1.51 -63.73
CA HIS A 27 13.90 -1.99 -64.07
C HIS A 27 14.74 -1.12 -65.04
N HIS A 28 14.55 0.17 -65.03
CA HIS A 28 15.42 1.11 -65.73
C HIS A 28 16.37 1.79 -64.72
N PRO A 29 17.66 1.90 -65.02
CA PRO A 29 18.59 2.61 -64.17
C PRO A 29 18.07 4.04 -63.97
N PRO A 30 18.05 4.52 -62.72
CA PRO A 30 17.51 5.85 -62.41
C PRO A 30 18.29 6.95 -63.16
N THR A 31 17.57 7.84 -63.80
CA THR A 31 18.20 8.98 -64.46
C THR A 31 18.84 9.91 -63.41
N PRO A 32 19.88 10.69 -63.75
CA PRO A 32 20.48 11.63 -62.78
C PRO A 32 19.46 12.55 -62.13
N GLU A 33 18.40 12.92 -62.85
CA GLU A 33 17.32 13.77 -62.35
C GLU A 33 16.46 13.09 -61.29
N THR A 34 16.13 11.78 -61.48
CA THR A 34 15.36 10.99 -60.47
C THR A 34 16.16 10.71 -59.23
N LEU A 35 17.48 10.55 -59.33
CA LEU A 35 18.38 10.42 -58.18
C LEU A 35 18.46 11.73 -57.39
N LEU A 36 18.58 12.86 -58.03
CA LEU A 36 18.59 14.17 -57.40
C LEU A 36 17.26 14.47 -56.70
N LEU A 37 16.14 14.15 -57.31
CA LEU A 37 14.82 14.32 -56.72
C LEU A 37 14.65 13.44 -55.46
N SER A 38 15.08 12.17 -55.53
CA SER A 38 15.03 11.24 -54.40
C SER A 38 15.87 11.72 -53.22
N LEU A 39 17.09 12.18 -53.46
CA LEU A 39 17.97 12.76 -52.46
C LEU A 39 17.37 14.05 -51.83
N PHE A 40 16.72 14.89 -52.65
CA PHE A 40 16.04 16.07 -52.18
C PHE A 40 14.85 15.73 -51.24
N VAL A 41 14.03 14.72 -51.64
CA VAL A 41 12.91 14.26 -50.81
C VAL A 41 13.42 13.68 -49.47
N ILE A 42 14.47 12.86 -49.48
CA ILE A 42 15.10 12.31 -48.27
C ILE A 42 15.62 13.44 -47.38
N PHE A 43 16.28 14.43 -47.97
CA PHE A 43 16.78 15.59 -47.23
C PHE A 43 15.65 16.40 -46.58
N VAL A 44 14.57 16.70 -47.30
CA VAL A 44 13.41 17.43 -46.79
C VAL A 44 12.71 16.66 -45.68
N THR A 45 12.52 15.34 -45.84
CA THR A 45 11.90 14.49 -44.79
C THR A 45 12.78 14.38 -43.55
N ALA A 46 14.08 14.25 -43.69
CA ALA A 46 15.04 14.25 -42.58
C ALA A 46 15.03 15.57 -41.79
N VAL A 47 15.01 16.72 -42.49
CA VAL A 47 14.92 18.04 -41.88
C VAL A 47 13.58 18.24 -41.18
N ALA A 48 12.47 17.80 -41.79
CA ALA A 48 11.15 17.85 -41.17
C ALA A 48 11.06 16.99 -39.91
N ALA A 49 11.56 15.74 -39.95
CA ALA A 49 11.62 14.85 -38.80
C ALA A 49 12.50 15.40 -37.67
N HIS A 50 13.65 15.99 -38.02
CA HIS A 50 14.53 16.63 -37.03
C HIS A 50 13.85 17.83 -36.35
N ARG A 51 13.18 18.71 -37.11
CA ARG A 51 12.41 19.82 -36.57
C ARG A 51 11.23 19.35 -35.71
N TRP A 52 10.54 18.27 -36.10
CA TRP A 52 9.45 17.74 -35.32
C TRP A 52 9.94 17.20 -33.97
N LYS A 53 11.03 16.43 -33.98
CA LYS A 53 11.68 15.94 -32.76
C LYS A 53 12.14 17.07 -31.82
N GLN A 54 12.66 18.16 -32.38
CA GLN A 54 13.01 19.33 -31.58
C GLN A 54 11.78 20.00 -30.96
N ARG A 55 10.67 20.14 -31.71
CA ARG A 55 9.42 20.72 -31.19
C ARG A 55 8.83 19.86 -30.06
N ASP A 56 8.85 18.53 -30.19
CA ASP A 56 8.39 17.64 -29.11
C ASP A 56 9.24 17.77 -27.85
N ALA A 57 10.56 17.83 -27.99
CA ALA A 57 11.47 18.04 -26.87
C ALA A 57 11.25 19.40 -26.18
N ASP A 58 10.99 20.47 -26.97
CA ASP A 58 10.69 21.80 -26.43
C ASP A 58 9.34 21.81 -25.68
N LEU A 59 8.33 21.13 -26.21
CA LEU A 59 7.02 20.99 -25.54
C LEU A 59 7.13 20.22 -24.22
N ASP A 60 7.89 19.14 -24.20
CA ASP A 60 8.13 18.37 -22.97
C ASP A 60 8.92 19.19 -21.95
N LEU A 61 9.94 19.94 -22.40
CA LEU A 61 10.68 20.87 -21.54
C LEU A 61 9.78 21.96 -20.94
N GLN A 62 8.84 22.51 -21.73
CA GLN A 62 7.87 23.48 -21.24
C GLN A 62 6.92 22.86 -20.21
N ARG A 63 6.44 21.61 -20.43
CA ARG A 63 5.62 20.87 -19.47
C ARG A 63 6.34 20.65 -18.15
N VAL A 64 7.59 20.19 -18.21
CA VAL A 64 8.42 19.99 -17.02
C VAL A 64 8.68 21.29 -16.27
N LYS A 65 8.98 22.38 -16.99
CA LYS A 65 9.15 23.72 -16.38
C LYS A 65 7.87 24.22 -15.71
N ALA A 66 6.70 24.01 -16.33
CA ALA A 66 5.41 24.37 -15.74
C ALA A 66 5.09 23.56 -14.49
N GLN A 67 5.39 22.25 -14.50
CA GLN A 67 5.26 21.39 -13.32
C GLN A 67 6.21 21.84 -12.20
N LEU A 68 7.44 22.13 -12.52
CA LEU A 68 8.44 22.64 -11.56
C LEU A 68 8.00 23.97 -10.94
N ALA A 69 7.49 24.89 -11.75
CA ALA A 69 6.99 26.19 -11.28
C ALA A 69 5.78 26.01 -10.35
N ASN A 70 4.85 25.09 -10.68
CA ASN A 70 3.72 24.75 -9.80
C ASN A 70 4.19 24.14 -8.47
N LEU A 71 5.17 23.25 -8.49
CA LEU A 71 5.75 22.67 -7.27
C LEU A 71 6.47 23.73 -6.42
N GLN A 72 7.21 24.62 -7.06
CA GLN A 72 7.88 25.75 -6.37
C GLN A 72 6.86 26.74 -5.78
N GLN A 73 5.76 27.01 -6.48
CA GLN A 73 4.68 27.85 -5.98
C GLN A 73 3.95 27.18 -4.80
N GLN A 74 3.72 25.86 -4.85
CA GLN A 74 3.19 25.10 -3.72
C GLN A 74 4.16 25.11 -2.52
N GLN A 75 5.46 25.04 -2.74
CA GLN A 75 6.47 25.17 -1.67
C GLN A 75 6.53 26.59 -1.09
N GLN A 76 6.33 27.63 -1.88
CA GLN A 76 6.32 29.01 -1.41
C GLN A 76 5.02 29.38 -0.67
N LEU A 77 3.88 28.81 -1.07
CA LEU A 77 2.61 28.94 -0.36
C LEU A 77 2.59 28.10 0.94
N GLY A 78 3.48 27.11 1.06
CA GLY A 78 3.61 26.14 2.17
C GLY A 78 4.71 26.44 3.17
N SER A 79 5.15 27.69 3.36
CA SER A 79 6.12 28.04 4.42
C SER A 79 5.51 28.12 5.85
N SER A 80 4.23 27.76 6.05
CA SER A 80 3.76 27.22 7.30
C SER A 80 3.98 25.68 7.23
N GLU A 81 4.76 25.12 8.13
CA GLU A 81 4.78 23.66 8.31
C GLU A 81 3.34 23.13 8.23
N PRO A 82 3.06 22.07 7.42
CA PRO A 82 1.71 21.57 7.29
C PRO A 82 1.19 21.28 8.69
N LYS A 83 0.11 21.96 9.10
CA LYS A 83 -0.47 21.83 10.43
C LYS A 83 -0.63 20.34 10.70
N GLN A 84 0.08 19.86 11.70
CA GLN A 84 0.01 18.46 12.09
C GLN A 84 -1.42 18.18 12.60
N VAL A 85 -2.17 17.35 11.86
CA VAL A 85 -3.50 16.89 12.27
C VAL A 85 -3.33 15.55 12.98
N ARG A 86 -3.62 15.51 14.28
CA ARG A 86 -3.44 14.36 15.16
C ARG A 86 -4.76 13.64 15.36
N ILE A 87 -4.77 12.38 14.97
CA ILE A 87 -5.95 11.52 15.00
C ILE A 87 -5.79 10.52 16.14
N PHE A 88 -6.86 10.31 16.90
CA PHE A 88 -6.93 9.30 17.93
C PHE A 88 -7.96 8.23 17.55
N MET A 89 -7.58 6.98 17.68
CA MET A 89 -8.45 5.82 17.55
C MET A 89 -8.22 4.92 18.76
N ASP A 90 -9.27 4.45 19.39
CA ASP A 90 -9.16 3.50 20.48
C ASP A 90 -9.95 2.22 20.22
N GLY A 91 -9.59 1.17 20.91
CA GLY A 91 -10.25 -0.12 20.80
C GLY A 91 -9.53 -1.25 21.53
N ALA A 92 -10.17 -2.41 21.57
CA ALA A 92 -9.60 -3.62 22.12
C ALA A 92 -8.46 -4.18 21.25
N PHE A 93 -8.61 -4.13 19.93
CA PHE A 93 -7.67 -4.68 18.93
C PHE A 93 -7.29 -6.13 19.22
N ASP A 94 -8.25 -6.90 19.74
CA ASP A 94 -8.08 -8.31 20.01
C ASP A 94 -8.09 -9.12 18.71
N MET A 95 -7.20 -10.12 18.60
CA MET A 95 -6.99 -10.88 17.37
C MET A 95 -6.92 -9.97 16.13
N MET A 96 -5.99 -9.01 16.14
CA MET A 96 -5.88 -8.00 15.10
C MET A 96 -5.85 -8.61 13.70
N HIS A 97 -6.72 -8.16 12.83
CA HIS A 97 -6.90 -8.66 11.47
C HIS A 97 -6.86 -7.52 10.45
N PHE A 98 -6.98 -7.86 9.17
CA PHE A 98 -6.99 -6.90 8.06
C PHE A 98 -7.93 -5.70 8.25
N GLY A 99 -9.12 -5.92 8.82
CA GLY A 99 -10.08 -4.85 9.10
C GLY A 99 -9.52 -3.77 10.03
N HIS A 100 -8.82 -4.16 11.10
CA HIS A 100 -8.15 -3.22 12.00
C HIS A 100 -7.03 -2.46 11.28
N MET A 101 -6.20 -3.15 10.48
CA MET A 101 -5.12 -2.51 9.73
C MET A 101 -5.66 -1.51 8.69
N ASN A 102 -6.80 -1.83 8.06
CA ASN A 102 -7.45 -0.91 7.13
C ASN A 102 -8.05 0.30 7.84
N ALA A 103 -8.62 0.11 9.05
CA ALA A 103 -9.09 1.22 9.87
C ALA A 103 -7.93 2.18 10.24
N PHE A 104 -6.78 1.66 10.64
CA PHE A 104 -5.59 2.47 10.88
C PHE A 104 -5.12 3.23 9.63
N ARG A 105 -5.13 2.57 8.46
CA ARG A 105 -4.82 3.23 7.19
C ARG A 105 -5.77 4.37 6.88
N LEU A 106 -7.07 4.15 7.01
CA LEU A 106 -8.10 5.18 6.80
C LEU A 106 -7.97 6.32 7.81
N GLY A 107 -7.71 6.00 9.09
CA GLY A 107 -7.44 7.00 10.11
C GLY A 107 -6.21 7.86 9.77
N ARG A 108 -5.16 7.23 9.27
CA ARG A 108 -3.91 7.90 8.86
C ARG A 108 -4.10 8.79 7.63
N GLU A 109 -5.06 8.50 6.77
CA GLU A 109 -5.44 9.35 5.62
C GLU A 109 -6.19 10.63 6.04
N LEU A 110 -6.86 10.61 7.20
CA LEU A 110 -7.58 11.79 7.73
C LEU A 110 -6.69 12.74 8.53
N GLY A 111 -5.45 12.36 8.80
CA GLY A 111 -4.49 13.17 9.53
C GLY A 111 -3.04 12.83 9.21
N THR A 112 -2.13 13.62 9.78
CA THR A 112 -0.69 13.46 9.60
C THR A 112 -0.04 12.59 10.67
N HIS A 113 -0.77 12.28 11.76
CA HIS A 113 -0.26 11.52 12.89
C HIS A 113 -1.39 10.70 13.52
N LEU A 114 -1.27 9.38 13.50
CA LEU A 114 -2.24 8.46 14.09
C LEU A 114 -1.76 7.95 15.44
N ILE A 115 -2.55 8.21 16.45
CA ILE A 115 -2.37 7.74 17.83
C ILE A 115 -3.43 6.69 18.08
N VAL A 116 -3.01 5.50 18.53
CA VAL A 116 -3.94 4.40 18.82
C VAL A 116 -3.95 4.11 20.30
N GLY A 117 -5.13 4.20 20.92
CA GLY A 117 -5.40 3.84 22.29
C GLY A 117 -5.80 2.37 22.42
N ILE A 118 -5.14 1.63 23.29
CA ILE A 118 -5.48 0.22 23.57
C ILE A 118 -6.24 0.18 24.89
N ASN A 119 -7.47 -0.33 24.86
CA ASN A 119 -8.27 -0.49 26.05
C ASN A 119 -7.63 -1.52 26.99
N SER A 120 -7.69 -1.29 28.29
CA SER A 120 -7.16 -2.23 29.28
C SER A 120 -7.95 -3.54 29.30
N ASP A 121 -7.32 -4.65 29.71
CA ASP A 121 -7.97 -5.95 29.81
C ASP A 121 -9.18 -5.90 30.76
N GLU A 122 -9.08 -5.12 31.83
CA GLU A 122 -10.13 -4.89 32.81
C GLU A 122 -11.32 -4.17 32.18
N SER A 123 -11.09 -3.03 31.51
CA SER A 123 -12.16 -2.23 30.93
C SER A 123 -12.88 -2.96 29.76
N ILE A 124 -12.16 -3.81 29.02
CA ILE A 124 -12.77 -4.68 27.99
C ILE A 124 -13.64 -5.73 28.66
N THR A 125 -13.12 -6.37 29.72
CA THR A 125 -13.82 -7.44 30.44
C THR A 125 -15.13 -6.95 31.03
N GLU A 126 -15.15 -5.77 31.60
CA GLU A 126 -16.35 -5.15 32.16
C GLU A 126 -17.41 -4.82 31.09
N CYS A 127 -17.01 -4.38 29.91
CA CYS A 127 -17.94 -3.90 28.89
C CYS A 127 -18.32 -4.95 27.83
N LYS A 128 -17.46 -5.95 27.55
CA LYS A 128 -17.59 -6.85 26.41
C LYS A 128 -17.26 -8.31 26.73
N GLY A 129 -16.64 -8.57 27.87
CA GLY A 129 -16.06 -9.87 28.24
C GLY A 129 -14.56 -9.96 27.99
N PRO A 130 -13.88 -10.97 28.55
CA PRO A 130 -12.43 -11.06 28.56
C PRO A 130 -11.86 -11.17 27.14
N PRO A 131 -10.79 -10.42 26.82
CA PRO A 131 -10.12 -10.53 25.54
C PRO A 131 -9.37 -11.84 25.42
N LEU A 132 -9.19 -12.35 24.18
CA LEU A 132 -8.42 -13.56 23.90
C LEU A 132 -6.90 -13.34 24.04
N MET A 133 -6.45 -12.16 23.65
CA MET A 133 -5.05 -11.74 23.75
C MET A 133 -4.89 -10.78 24.92
N ASN A 134 -3.88 -11.00 25.77
CA ASN A 134 -3.58 -10.09 26.87
C ASN A 134 -3.09 -8.70 26.35
N ASN A 135 -3.10 -7.71 27.24
CA ASN A 135 -2.74 -6.34 26.90
C ASN A 135 -1.37 -6.22 26.21
N GLN A 136 -0.36 -6.99 26.67
CA GLN A 136 0.99 -6.93 26.06
C GLN A 136 1.00 -7.50 24.62
N GLN A 137 0.24 -8.56 24.35
CA GLN A 137 0.13 -9.14 23.01
C GLN A 137 -0.58 -8.16 22.06
N ARG A 138 -1.70 -7.57 22.50
CA ARG A 138 -2.46 -6.59 21.71
C ARG A 138 -1.63 -5.33 21.43
N LEU A 139 -0.88 -4.85 22.42
CA LEU A 139 0.08 -3.76 22.29
C LEU A 139 1.12 -4.05 21.21
N THR A 140 1.77 -5.22 21.27
CA THR A 140 2.81 -5.62 20.30
C THR A 140 2.26 -5.62 18.87
N MET A 141 1.01 -6.07 18.71
CA MET A 141 0.35 -6.10 17.39
C MET A 141 0.10 -4.69 16.84
N VAL A 142 -0.41 -3.78 17.66
CA VAL A 142 -0.71 -2.41 17.26
C VAL A 142 0.58 -1.64 16.97
N GLU A 143 1.59 -1.74 17.83
CA GLU A 143 2.90 -1.09 17.65
C GLU A 143 3.63 -1.57 16.39
N SER A 144 3.36 -2.79 15.94
CA SER A 144 3.96 -3.33 14.71
C SER A 144 3.33 -2.79 13.43
N CYS A 145 2.17 -2.13 13.51
CA CYS A 145 1.46 -1.62 12.35
C CYS A 145 2.08 -0.33 11.83
N LYS A 146 2.50 -0.31 10.56
CA LYS A 146 3.18 0.85 9.94
C LYS A 146 2.34 2.13 9.87
N PHE A 147 1.02 2.04 10.02
CA PHE A 147 0.13 3.20 9.99
C PHE A 147 0.00 3.90 11.34
N VAL A 148 0.48 3.25 12.41
CA VAL A 148 0.42 3.76 13.78
C VAL A 148 1.71 4.50 14.10
N ASP A 149 1.59 5.77 14.47
CA ASP A 149 2.74 6.61 14.83
C ASP A 149 3.01 6.56 16.36
N GLN A 150 1.96 6.42 17.17
CA GLN A 150 2.06 6.39 18.62
C GLN A 150 0.98 5.51 19.23
N VAL A 151 1.28 4.86 20.35
CA VAL A 151 0.31 4.04 21.10
C VAL A 151 0.14 4.57 22.50
N VAL A 152 -1.12 4.63 22.96
CA VAL A 152 -1.52 4.95 24.34
C VAL A 152 -2.07 3.67 24.97
N ARG A 153 -1.55 3.34 26.15
CA ARG A 153 -1.90 2.11 26.87
C ARG A 153 -3.02 2.36 27.86
N GLU A 154 -3.71 1.31 28.24
CA GLU A 154 -4.67 1.28 29.36
C GLU A 154 -5.80 2.31 29.19
N CYS A 155 -6.28 2.48 27.97
CA CYS A 155 -7.39 3.36 27.70
C CYS A 155 -8.70 2.79 28.28
N PRO A 156 -9.59 3.61 28.83
CA PRO A 156 -10.92 3.17 29.22
C PRO A 156 -11.71 2.76 27.96
N TYR A 157 -12.61 1.78 28.11
CA TYR A 157 -13.47 1.35 27.00
C TYR A 157 -14.51 2.45 26.64
N ILE A 158 -15.02 3.15 27.65
CA ILE A 158 -15.97 4.24 27.47
C ILE A 158 -15.22 5.58 27.51
N MET A 159 -15.32 6.34 26.42
CA MET A 159 -14.71 7.67 26.31
C MET A 159 -15.52 8.69 27.08
N ASN A 160 -15.22 8.85 28.37
CA ASN A 160 -15.83 9.89 29.22
C ASN A 160 -15.18 11.26 28.94
N LYS A 161 -15.77 12.30 29.57
CA LYS A 161 -15.32 13.69 29.38
C LYS A 161 -13.88 13.91 29.89
N ASP A 162 -13.55 13.38 31.03
CA ASP A 162 -12.24 13.59 31.66
C ASP A 162 -11.12 12.93 30.81
N TYR A 163 -11.39 11.73 30.26
CA TYR A 163 -10.46 11.06 29.38
C TYR A 163 -10.31 11.77 28.03
N LEU A 164 -11.41 12.27 27.46
CA LEU A 164 -11.36 13.07 26.23
C LEU A 164 -10.51 14.34 26.43
N GLU A 165 -10.73 15.07 27.52
CA GLU A 165 -9.94 16.26 27.87
C GLU A 165 -8.46 15.92 28.10
N TYR A 166 -8.18 14.80 28.76
CA TYR A 166 -6.83 14.28 28.95
C TYR A 166 -6.12 14.04 27.61
N ILE A 167 -6.69 13.25 26.69
CA ILE A 167 -6.03 12.96 25.42
C ILE A 167 -5.88 14.20 24.54
N ILE A 168 -6.82 15.14 24.58
CA ILE A 168 -6.70 16.42 23.85
C ILE A 168 -5.53 17.22 24.41
N ARG A 169 -5.38 17.31 25.73
CA ARG A 169 -4.32 18.10 26.36
C ARG A 169 -2.94 17.47 26.19
N GLU A 170 -2.81 16.18 26.48
CA GLU A 170 -1.51 15.48 26.52
C GLU A 170 -1.02 15.14 25.10
N PHE A 171 -1.91 14.61 24.24
CA PHE A 171 -1.55 14.14 22.92
C PHE A 171 -1.89 15.13 21.80
N LYS A 172 -2.48 16.30 22.14
CA LYS A 172 -2.87 17.33 21.18
C LYS A 172 -3.80 16.80 20.07
N ILE A 173 -4.79 16.01 20.47
CA ILE A 173 -5.72 15.36 19.54
C ILE A 173 -6.65 16.38 18.89
N ASP A 174 -6.72 16.33 17.55
CA ASP A 174 -7.67 17.13 16.77
C ASP A 174 -9.02 16.39 16.65
N TYR A 175 -8.97 15.08 16.31
CA TYR A 175 -10.16 14.26 16.11
C TYR A 175 -10.01 12.87 16.71
N VAL A 176 -11.12 12.37 17.25
CA VAL A 176 -11.33 10.95 17.62
C VAL A 176 -12.04 10.28 16.44
N ILE A 177 -11.56 9.10 16.03
CA ILE A 177 -12.10 8.36 14.90
C ILE A 177 -12.47 6.96 15.33
N HIS A 178 -13.64 6.50 14.87
CA HIS A 178 -14.08 5.12 15.03
C HIS A 178 -14.80 4.64 13.74
N GLY A 179 -15.10 3.34 13.65
CA GLY A 179 -15.95 2.78 12.61
C GLY A 179 -17.33 3.43 12.59
N ASP A 180 -18.03 3.32 11.48
CA ASP A 180 -19.39 3.83 11.30
C ASP A 180 -20.46 2.95 11.98
N ASP A 181 -20.08 1.79 12.53
CA ASP A 181 -20.93 0.95 13.35
C ASP A 181 -21.13 1.55 14.75
N PRO A 182 -22.36 1.49 15.30
CA PRO A 182 -22.64 2.02 16.62
C PRO A 182 -21.92 1.21 17.70
N CYS A 183 -21.22 1.90 18.60
CA CYS A 183 -20.58 1.31 19.76
C CYS A 183 -21.42 1.68 21.00
N ILE A 184 -22.30 0.76 21.43
CA ILE A 184 -23.27 0.98 22.51
C ILE A 184 -22.90 0.07 23.67
N VAL A 185 -22.76 0.66 24.88
CA VAL A 185 -22.60 -0.04 26.14
C VAL A 185 -23.67 0.47 27.12
N ASP A 186 -24.45 -0.41 27.70
CA ASP A 186 -25.56 -0.10 28.61
C ASP A 186 -26.54 0.95 28.02
N GLY A 187 -26.83 0.84 26.73
CA GLY A 187 -27.72 1.77 26.03
C GLY A 187 -27.13 3.15 25.75
N LYS A 188 -25.86 3.38 26.04
CA LYS A 188 -25.17 4.66 25.81
C LYS A 188 -24.11 4.53 24.73
N ASP A 189 -24.01 5.54 23.88
CA ASP A 189 -22.96 5.64 22.88
C ASP A 189 -21.60 5.94 23.55
N VAL A 190 -20.63 5.06 23.34
CA VAL A 190 -19.27 5.15 23.90
C VAL A 190 -18.58 6.48 23.51
N TYR A 191 -18.90 7.01 22.34
CA TYR A 191 -18.29 8.24 21.80
C TYR A 191 -19.20 9.48 21.91
N ALA A 192 -20.30 9.41 22.68
CA ALA A 192 -21.24 10.54 22.83
C ALA A 192 -20.54 11.85 23.19
N THR A 193 -19.55 11.79 24.10
CA THR A 193 -18.79 12.96 24.53
C THR A 193 -17.96 13.57 23.41
N ALA A 194 -17.27 12.76 22.62
CA ALA A 194 -16.48 13.24 21.50
C ALA A 194 -17.37 13.82 20.38
N LYS A 195 -18.53 13.21 20.15
CA LYS A 195 -19.56 13.71 19.21
C LYS A 195 -20.09 15.07 19.65
N ALA A 196 -20.45 15.22 20.94
CA ALA A 196 -20.93 16.48 21.49
C ALA A 196 -19.87 17.60 21.44
N ALA A 197 -18.59 17.24 21.57
CA ALA A 197 -17.47 18.18 21.45
C ALA A 197 -17.11 18.54 20.00
N GLY A 198 -17.79 17.97 18.99
CA GLY A 198 -17.47 18.17 17.56
C GLY A 198 -16.12 17.62 17.12
N LYS A 199 -15.56 16.70 17.89
CA LYS A 199 -14.23 16.11 17.67
C LYS A 199 -14.29 14.66 17.14
N TYR A 200 -15.46 14.16 16.82
CA TYR A 200 -15.66 12.81 16.33
C TYR A 200 -15.75 12.77 14.80
N LYS A 201 -15.12 11.78 14.17
CA LYS A 201 -15.31 11.42 12.76
C LYS A 201 -15.48 9.92 12.64
N SER A 202 -16.33 9.47 11.74
CA SER A 202 -16.45 8.05 11.40
C SER A 202 -15.68 7.71 10.15
N ILE A 203 -15.22 6.47 10.09
CA ILE A 203 -14.64 5.84 8.89
C ILE A 203 -15.46 4.60 8.52
N PRO A 204 -15.56 4.25 7.23
CA PRO A 204 -16.28 3.07 6.83
C PRO A 204 -15.64 1.81 7.40
N ARG A 205 -16.46 0.92 7.93
CA ARG A 205 -16.04 -0.40 8.39
C ARG A 205 -15.60 -1.24 7.19
N THR A 206 -14.59 -2.07 7.42
CA THR A 206 -14.18 -3.07 6.42
C THR A 206 -15.17 -4.23 6.47
N GLU A 207 -15.95 -4.39 5.40
CA GLU A 207 -16.92 -5.46 5.29
C GLU A 207 -16.27 -6.86 5.18
N GLY A 208 -17.01 -7.89 5.59
CA GLY A 208 -16.63 -9.29 5.42
C GLY A 208 -15.50 -9.79 6.31
N ILE A 209 -15.11 -9.02 7.33
CA ILE A 209 -14.15 -9.48 8.33
C ILE A 209 -14.42 -8.87 9.70
N SER A 210 -14.53 -9.73 10.69
CA SER A 210 -14.59 -9.37 12.11
C SER A 210 -13.89 -10.43 12.97
N THR A 211 -13.52 -10.07 14.19
CA THR A 211 -13.01 -11.04 15.18
C THR A 211 -14.01 -12.19 15.39
N THR A 212 -15.30 -11.88 15.46
CA THR A 212 -16.37 -12.88 15.62
C THR A 212 -16.42 -13.85 14.45
N ASP A 213 -16.26 -13.36 13.21
CA ASP A 213 -16.25 -14.22 12.02
C ASP A 213 -15.02 -15.16 12.01
N ILE A 214 -13.88 -14.67 12.46
CA ILE A 214 -12.65 -15.47 12.56
C ILE A 214 -12.84 -16.58 13.59
N VAL A 215 -13.31 -16.24 14.79
CA VAL A 215 -13.58 -17.20 15.87
C VAL A 215 -14.64 -18.22 15.43
N GLY A 216 -15.73 -17.77 14.80
CA GLY A 216 -16.77 -18.65 14.25
C GLY A 216 -16.21 -19.68 13.25
N ARG A 217 -15.33 -19.27 12.36
CA ARG A 217 -14.65 -20.19 11.42
C ARG A 217 -13.77 -21.22 12.14
N VAL A 218 -12.98 -20.79 13.12
CA VAL A 218 -12.10 -21.68 13.91
C VAL A 218 -12.94 -22.73 14.64
N LEU A 219 -14.03 -22.33 15.30
CA LEU A 219 -14.93 -23.24 15.99
C LEU A 219 -15.59 -24.25 15.04
N SER A 220 -16.05 -23.80 13.86
CA SER A 220 -16.64 -24.68 12.85
C SER A 220 -15.65 -25.70 12.30
N MET A 221 -14.40 -25.32 12.11
CA MET A 221 -13.33 -26.24 11.69
C MET A 221 -13.02 -27.28 12.79
N SER A 222 -13.01 -26.88 14.06
CA SER A 222 -12.76 -27.76 15.19
C SER A 222 -13.89 -28.83 15.34
N GLN A 223 -15.15 -28.44 15.17
CA GLN A 223 -16.28 -29.33 15.23
C GLN A 223 -16.28 -30.36 14.09
N ASN A 224 -15.95 -29.95 12.87
CA ASN A 224 -15.86 -30.86 11.73
C ASN A 224 -14.74 -31.90 11.89
N ASN A 225 -13.61 -31.53 12.52
CA ASN A 225 -12.53 -32.50 12.80
C ASN A 225 -12.90 -33.54 13.87
N GLN A 226 -13.80 -33.22 14.81
CA GLN A 226 -14.28 -34.17 15.80
C GLN A 226 -15.30 -35.17 15.22
N SER A 227 -16.00 -34.78 14.14
CA SER A 227 -16.99 -35.64 13.47
C SER A 227 -16.37 -36.68 12.53
N THR A 228 -15.11 -36.53 12.14
CA THR A 228 -14.41 -37.48 11.23
C THR A 228 -13.80 -38.70 11.91
N ASP A 229 -13.81 -38.77 13.24
CA ASP A 229 -13.33 -39.95 13.98
C ASP A 229 -14.35 -41.11 13.95
N ASN A 230 -15.53 -40.93 13.38
CA ASN A 230 -16.56 -41.95 13.18
C ASN A 230 -16.65 -42.45 11.73
N GLY A 231 -15.54 -42.83 11.13
CA GLY A 231 -15.46 -43.82 10.04
C GLY A 231 -16.24 -43.57 8.75
N SER A 232 -16.47 -42.34 8.31
CA SER A 232 -16.99 -42.07 6.98
C SER A 232 -15.96 -41.31 6.13
N ASN A 233 -15.52 -41.98 5.04
CA ASN A 233 -14.67 -41.40 3.97
C ASN A 233 -15.40 -40.32 3.17
N GLY A 234 -15.88 -39.29 3.83
CA GLY A 234 -16.41 -38.08 3.21
C GLY A 234 -15.33 -37.03 3.19
N THR A 235 -14.87 -36.64 1.99
CA THR A 235 -14.10 -35.44 1.80
C THR A 235 -14.81 -34.28 2.52
N PRO A 236 -14.17 -33.59 3.49
CA PRO A 236 -14.82 -32.45 4.15
C PRO A 236 -15.31 -31.50 3.07
N PRO A 237 -16.53 -30.95 3.16
CA PRO A 237 -16.91 -29.90 2.26
C PRO A 237 -15.87 -28.81 2.44
N LEU A 238 -15.09 -28.53 1.40
CA LEU A 238 -14.31 -27.32 1.28
C LEU A 238 -15.31 -26.19 1.51
N LEU A 239 -15.36 -25.68 2.74
CA LEU A 239 -15.90 -24.36 2.97
C LEU A 239 -15.01 -23.44 2.12
N LEU A 240 -15.39 -23.32 0.84
CA LEU A 240 -14.90 -22.24 0.01
C LEU A 240 -15.26 -20.99 0.79
N GLY A 241 -14.29 -20.53 1.59
CA GLY A 241 -14.39 -19.28 2.28
C GLY A 241 -14.79 -18.30 1.22
N GLN A 242 -15.86 -17.57 1.47
CA GLN A 242 -16.22 -16.42 0.64
C GLN A 242 -14.95 -15.58 0.56
N THR A 243 -14.22 -15.75 -0.53
CA THR A 243 -13.12 -14.87 -0.87
C THR A 243 -13.69 -13.47 -0.78
N SER A 244 -13.18 -12.68 0.13
CA SER A 244 -13.59 -11.29 0.30
C SER A 244 -13.65 -10.68 -1.10
N ARG A 245 -14.84 -10.41 -1.59
CA ARG A 245 -15.10 -9.83 -2.93
C ARG A 245 -14.51 -8.42 -3.06
N PHE A 246 -13.99 -7.88 -1.97
CA PHE A 246 -13.72 -6.46 -1.85
C PHE A 246 -12.36 -6.01 -2.33
N LEU A 247 -11.38 -6.87 -2.41
CA LEU A 247 -10.06 -6.43 -2.88
C LEU A 247 -9.39 -7.54 -3.67
N THR A 248 -9.24 -7.34 -4.96
CA THR A 248 -8.28 -8.13 -5.73
C THR A 248 -6.90 -7.97 -5.11
N THR A 249 -6.06 -8.98 -5.19
CA THR A 249 -4.69 -8.97 -4.65
C THR A 249 -3.92 -7.71 -5.09
N SER A 250 -4.12 -7.27 -6.34
CA SER A 250 -3.52 -6.05 -6.89
C SER A 250 -3.97 -4.78 -6.17
N HIS A 251 -5.25 -4.64 -5.85
CA HIS A 251 -5.77 -3.50 -5.08
C HIS A 251 -5.27 -3.48 -3.64
N LEU A 252 -5.14 -4.64 -3.00
CA LEU A 252 -4.55 -4.77 -1.67
C LEU A 252 -3.08 -4.35 -1.69
N LEU A 253 -2.31 -4.86 -2.65
CA LEU A 253 -0.91 -4.48 -2.82
C LEU A 253 -0.75 -2.98 -3.00
N THR A 254 -1.54 -2.35 -3.87
CA THR A 254 -1.48 -0.90 -4.10
C THR A 254 -1.79 -0.10 -2.85
N LYS A 255 -2.85 -0.48 -2.09
CA LYS A 255 -3.25 0.26 -0.88
C LYS A 255 -2.25 0.13 0.27
N PHE A 256 -1.63 -1.04 0.45
CA PHE A 256 -0.74 -1.29 1.59
C PHE A 256 0.74 -1.15 1.27
N SER A 257 1.12 -1.03 -0.01
CA SER A 257 2.52 -0.83 -0.44
C SER A 257 2.92 0.65 -0.58
N THR A 258 2.01 1.59 -0.38
CA THR A 258 2.32 3.03 -0.39
C THR A 258 3.46 3.37 0.56
N GLY A 259 4.43 4.12 0.09
CA GLY A 259 5.62 4.52 0.86
C GLY A 259 6.75 3.50 0.88
N ASN A 260 6.65 2.43 0.10
CA ASN A 260 7.72 1.47 -0.07
C ASN A 260 8.60 1.89 -1.25
N GLU A 261 9.88 2.09 -0.96
CA GLU A 261 10.91 2.33 -1.99
C GLU A 261 11.58 1.00 -2.32
N ALA A 262 11.97 0.81 -3.59
CA ALA A 262 12.75 -0.34 -4.00
C ALA A 262 14.11 -0.37 -3.26
N PRO A 263 14.68 -1.57 -2.99
CA PRO A 263 15.97 -1.66 -2.33
C PRO A 263 17.03 -0.92 -3.13
N LYS A 264 17.84 -0.11 -2.42
CA LYS A 264 18.96 0.60 -3.05
C LYS A 264 20.09 -0.37 -3.34
N LEU A 265 20.86 -0.09 -4.37
CA LEU A 265 22.01 -0.91 -4.74
C LEU A 265 22.93 -1.13 -3.53
N GLY A 266 23.30 -2.38 -3.23
CA GLY A 266 24.13 -2.75 -2.09
C GLY A 266 23.35 -3.02 -0.78
N MET A 267 22.03 -2.89 -0.78
CA MET A 267 21.22 -3.33 0.35
C MET A 267 21.08 -4.86 0.35
N LYS A 268 21.17 -5.49 1.54
CA LYS A 268 20.82 -6.91 1.69
C LYS A 268 19.31 -7.03 1.86
N VAL A 269 18.70 -7.92 1.13
CA VAL A 269 17.30 -8.27 1.24
C VAL A 269 17.20 -9.59 2.00
N VAL A 270 16.46 -9.61 3.10
CA VAL A 270 16.14 -10.84 3.83
C VAL A 270 14.75 -11.28 3.40
N TYR A 271 14.65 -12.49 2.89
CA TYR A 271 13.40 -13.12 2.48
C TYR A 271 12.89 -14.06 3.58
N ILE A 272 11.62 -13.97 3.91
CA ILE A 272 10.91 -14.89 4.80
C ILE A 272 9.63 -15.28 4.11
N ASP A 273 9.31 -16.56 4.11
CA ASP A 273 8.05 -17.11 3.64
C ASP A 273 7.29 -17.80 4.77
N GLY A 274 5.97 -17.89 4.62
CA GLY A 274 5.08 -18.52 5.57
C GLY A 274 3.62 -18.23 5.26
N ASP A 275 2.72 -18.99 5.85
CA ASP A 275 1.28 -18.80 5.65
C ASP A 275 0.76 -17.53 6.32
N PHE A 276 1.37 -17.13 7.42
CA PHE A 276 0.99 -15.95 8.21
C PHE A 276 -0.51 -15.89 8.50
N ASP A 277 -1.16 -17.06 8.57
CA ASP A 277 -2.55 -17.17 8.95
C ASP A 277 -2.69 -16.88 10.45
N MET A 278 -3.79 -16.25 10.85
CA MET A 278 -3.98 -15.75 12.21
C MET A 278 -2.73 -15.03 12.75
N PHE A 279 -2.32 -13.98 12.07
CA PHE A 279 -1.11 -13.22 12.40
C PHE A 279 -1.14 -12.74 13.85
N HIS A 280 -0.08 -13.03 14.61
CA HIS A 280 0.00 -12.76 16.06
C HIS A 280 1.39 -12.26 16.47
N CYS A 281 1.56 -11.90 17.74
CA CYS A 281 2.81 -11.35 18.28
C CYS A 281 4.05 -12.24 18.05
N GLY A 282 3.91 -13.56 17.94
CA GLY A 282 4.99 -14.47 17.57
C GLY A 282 5.49 -14.24 16.14
N HIS A 283 4.60 -13.99 15.20
CA HIS A 283 4.99 -13.60 13.83
C HIS A 283 5.71 -12.24 13.84
N VAL A 284 5.24 -11.28 14.62
CA VAL A 284 5.91 -9.98 14.79
C VAL A 284 7.32 -10.16 15.33
N ALA A 285 7.50 -10.97 16.37
CA ALA A 285 8.81 -11.24 16.96
C ALA A 285 9.77 -11.88 15.93
N MET A 286 9.29 -12.84 15.13
CA MET A 286 10.06 -13.45 14.07
C MET A 286 10.49 -12.43 13.01
N LEU A 287 9.59 -11.57 12.56
CA LEU A 287 9.89 -10.52 11.59
C LEU A 287 10.88 -9.48 12.16
N GLN A 288 10.75 -9.14 13.44
CA GLN A 288 11.70 -8.25 14.14
C GLN A 288 13.09 -8.90 14.28
N ALA A 289 13.16 -10.20 14.57
CA ALA A 289 14.42 -10.93 14.62
C ALA A 289 15.12 -10.95 13.26
N ALA A 290 14.38 -11.22 12.19
CA ALA A 290 14.90 -11.17 10.83
C ALA A 290 15.40 -9.77 10.44
N LYS A 291 14.69 -8.74 10.87
CA LYS A 291 15.14 -7.34 10.69
C LYS A 291 16.49 -7.10 11.36
N LYS A 292 16.70 -7.56 12.60
CA LYS A 292 17.97 -7.44 13.32
C LYS A 292 19.13 -8.13 12.59
N VAL A 293 18.87 -9.29 11.97
CA VAL A 293 19.89 -9.96 11.12
C VAL A 293 20.32 -9.08 9.96
N SER A 294 19.39 -8.31 9.40
CA SER A 294 19.72 -7.36 8.33
C SER A 294 20.48 -6.13 8.86
N GLU A 295 20.17 -5.64 10.05
CA GLU A 295 20.75 -4.43 10.65
C GLU A 295 22.18 -4.63 11.17
N ASN A 296 22.51 -5.80 11.70
CA ASN A 296 23.86 -6.16 12.16
C ASN A 296 24.91 -6.20 11.02
N THR A 297 24.49 -5.92 9.79
CA THR A 297 25.37 -5.92 8.61
C THR A 297 25.35 -4.57 7.85
N VAL A 298 25.10 -3.43 8.54
CA VAL A 298 25.11 -2.04 8.00
C VAL A 298 23.75 -1.51 7.48
N ARG A 299 23.17 -0.57 8.27
CA ARG A 299 22.17 0.49 7.97
C ARG A 299 20.71 0.12 7.59
N LYS A 300 19.82 0.69 8.40
CA LYS A 300 18.35 0.96 8.28
C LYS A 300 17.50 0.12 7.30
N SER A 301 16.62 -0.71 7.88
CA SER A 301 15.64 -1.55 7.18
C SER A 301 14.22 -1.05 7.33
N ARG A 302 13.37 -1.21 6.30
CA ARG A 302 11.92 -1.02 6.34
C ARG A 302 11.23 -2.35 6.01
N PHE A 303 10.08 -2.59 6.63
CA PHE A 303 9.26 -3.78 6.40
C PHE A 303 8.21 -3.58 5.32
N LEU A 304 8.04 -4.58 4.49
CA LEU A 304 6.93 -4.75 3.58
C LEU A 304 6.18 -6.03 3.96
N THR A 305 5.00 -5.90 4.56
CA THR A 305 4.12 -7.03 4.77
C THR A 305 3.06 -7.04 3.67
N CYS A 306 3.08 -8.04 2.82
CA CYS A 306 2.05 -8.27 1.83
C CYS A 306 1.20 -9.45 2.28
N CYS A 307 -0.08 -9.22 2.62
CA CYS A 307 -1.04 -10.27 2.89
C CYS A 307 -1.85 -10.55 1.62
N SER A 308 -1.68 -11.71 1.02
CA SER A 308 -2.58 -12.20 -0.02
C SER A 308 -3.17 -13.55 0.38
N SER A 309 -4.49 -13.66 0.29
CA SER A 309 -5.24 -14.88 0.54
C SER A 309 -5.43 -15.62 -0.79
N THR A 310 -4.51 -16.44 -1.18
CA THR A 310 -4.70 -17.57 -2.11
C THR A 310 -3.41 -18.38 -2.16
N THR A 311 -3.54 -19.66 -2.23
CA THR A 311 -2.56 -20.76 -2.22
C THR A 311 -1.35 -20.55 -3.15
N LEU A 312 -0.53 -19.55 -2.88
CA LEU A 312 0.75 -19.34 -3.53
C LEU A 312 1.66 -18.67 -2.52
N THR A 313 2.84 -19.21 -2.35
CA THR A 313 3.96 -18.80 -1.50
C THR A 313 3.95 -17.30 -1.21
N ARG A 314 3.60 -16.93 0.04
CA ARG A 314 3.54 -15.52 0.46
C ARG A 314 4.95 -15.01 0.69
N ARG A 315 5.37 -14.07 -0.13
CA ARG A 315 6.69 -13.44 -0.01
C ARG A 315 6.63 -12.25 0.92
N VAL A 316 7.42 -12.25 1.98
CA VAL A 316 7.72 -11.07 2.79
C VAL A 316 9.14 -10.63 2.44
N THR A 317 9.28 -9.50 1.79
CA THR A 317 10.59 -8.91 1.50
C THR A 317 10.90 -7.91 2.59
N ILE A 318 12.02 -8.10 3.28
CA ILE A 318 12.56 -7.16 4.25
C ILE A 318 13.68 -6.40 3.56
N GLU A 319 13.42 -5.13 3.27
CA GLU A 319 14.42 -4.25 2.69
C GLU A 319 15.22 -3.54 3.77
N ARG A 320 16.49 -3.30 3.47
CA ARG A 320 17.47 -2.66 4.37
C ARG A 320 17.43 -1.15 4.30
#